data_34814b582245ddd5fb464edd2c9779f4
#
_entry.id   34814b582245ddd5fb464edd2c9779f4
#
_cell.length_a   1.000
_cell.length_b   1.000
_cell.length_c   1.000
_cell.angle_alpha   90.00
_cell.angle_beta   90.00
_cell.angle_gamma   90.00
#
_symmetry.space_group_name_H-M   'P 1'
#
loop_
_entity.id
_entity.type
_entity.pdbx_description
1 polymer ?
#
loop_
_entity_poly.entity_id
_entity_poly.type
_entity_poly.pdbx_seq_one_letter_code
_entity_poly.pdbx_strand_id
1 'polypeptide(L)'
;MLNGLKSNIILSKIFDYLQEKTFLEIIRYNKKLQKSTKTSINDYKSFHNIKIELIPTDNFKVGDIFINFIDERSSFHIFFDNSDEEIKLNYFTKIEKISKIRITLDTNIKSLRGLFKECKCLKEIYFTKFDNKNITDLGEMFQGCISLTKLDISKFKTGNVTKMDWLFYKCESLLELNVSNFNTEKVVDMTCMFKHCLKVKELDLSKFNTSNVIDMKGMFYKCQSLEKLDLSNFNTSKVQDMKWMFDGCSSLMNLNILNFDTSKVLDMRWMFEGCSPLINVKVSRPLLNGDFDFESASLFLNN
;
A
#
# COMPACT_ATOMS: atom_id res chain seq x y z
N MET A 1 -28.75 -14.54 22.83
CA MET A 1 -28.46 -15.90 23.36
C MET A 1 -27.49 -15.89 24.56
N LEU A 2 -26.35 -15.20 24.53
CA LEU A 2 -25.35 -15.23 25.62
C LEU A 2 -25.79 -14.56 26.94
N ASN A 3 -26.76 -13.67 26.92
CA ASN A 3 -27.26 -12.99 28.12
C ASN A 3 -27.99 -13.92 29.14
N GLY A 4 -28.33 -15.13 28.74
CA GLY A 4 -28.97 -16.13 29.61
C GLY A 4 -28.01 -17.04 30.35
N LEU A 5 -26.73 -17.05 30.03
CA LEU A 5 -25.73 -17.90 30.67
C LEU A 5 -25.33 -17.30 32.04
N LYS A 6 -25.67 -18.06 33.12
CA LYS A 6 -25.41 -17.60 34.49
C LYS A 6 -24.04 -17.98 35.04
N SER A 7 -23.30 -18.87 34.37
CA SER A 7 -22.02 -19.39 34.83
C SER A 7 -20.82 -18.72 34.11
N ASN A 8 -19.99 -17.99 34.87
CA ASN A 8 -18.77 -17.44 34.37
C ASN A 8 -17.79 -18.49 33.83
N ILE A 9 -17.85 -19.73 34.33
CA ILE A 9 -16.99 -20.84 33.92
C ILE A 9 -17.38 -21.31 32.51
N ILE A 10 -18.69 -21.37 32.20
CA ILE A 10 -19.16 -21.74 30.85
C ILE A 10 -18.79 -20.63 29.84
N LEU A 11 -18.95 -19.36 30.22
CA LEU A 11 -18.56 -18.23 29.37
C LEU A 11 -17.06 -18.24 29.09
N SER A 12 -16.22 -18.46 30.12
CA SER A 12 -14.77 -18.58 29.95
C SER A 12 -14.40 -19.68 28.96
N LYS A 13 -14.95 -20.89 29.12
CA LYS A 13 -14.68 -22.01 28.21
C LYS A 13 -15.15 -21.76 26.76
N ILE A 14 -16.28 -21.07 26.56
CA ILE A 14 -16.73 -20.68 25.21
C ILE A 14 -15.72 -19.67 24.60
N PHE A 15 -15.24 -18.73 25.40
CA PHE A 15 -14.32 -17.70 24.92
C PHE A 15 -12.92 -18.26 24.62
N ASP A 16 -12.49 -19.32 25.30
CA ASP A 16 -11.23 -20.02 25.01
C ASP A 16 -11.21 -20.65 23.59
N TYR A 17 -12.41 -20.97 23.04
CA TYR A 17 -12.56 -21.50 21.67
C TYR A 17 -12.74 -20.42 20.59
N LEU A 18 -13.08 -19.18 20.98
CA LEU A 18 -13.25 -18.11 20.02
C LEU A 18 -11.90 -17.46 19.70
N GLN A 19 -11.70 -17.12 18.43
CA GLN A 19 -10.59 -16.22 18.09
C GLN A 19 -10.75 -14.90 18.84
N GLU A 20 -9.66 -14.36 19.35
CA GLU A 20 -9.62 -13.12 20.16
C GLU A 20 -10.47 -11.99 19.56
N LYS A 21 -10.43 -11.83 18.25
CA LYS A 21 -11.22 -10.84 17.52
C LYS A 21 -12.73 -11.04 17.69
N THR A 22 -13.22 -12.28 17.51
CA THR A 22 -14.64 -12.62 17.63
C THR A 22 -15.13 -12.42 19.06
N PHE A 23 -14.29 -12.78 20.03
CA PHE A 23 -14.54 -12.54 21.44
C PHE A 23 -14.72 -11.04 21.74
N LEU A 24 -13.77 -10.20 21.30
CA LEU A 24 -13.81 -8.76 21.53
C LEU A 24 -15.00 -8.10 20.83
N GLU A 25 -15.39 -8.54 19.63
CA GLU A 25 -16.60 -8.06 18.95
C GLU A 25 -17.89 -8.37 19.73
N ILE A 26 -17.98 -9.58 20.33
CA ILE A 26 -19.16 -9.97 21.16
C ILE A 26 -19.28 -9.10 22.40
N ILE A 27 -18.17 -8.80 23.08
CA ILE A 27 -18.19 -8.04 24.34
C ILE A 27 -18.29 -6.54 24.15
N ARG A 28 -17.95 -6.02 22.98
CA ARG A 28 -17.89 -4.55 22.68
C ARG A 28 -19.13 -3.79 23.16
N TYR A 29 -20.31 -4.34 22.95
CA TYR A 29 -21.59 -3.70 23.26
C TYR A 29 -22.26 -4.27 24.52
N ASN A 30 -21.63 -5.18 25.25
CA ASN A 30 -22.21 -5.85 26.39
C ASN A 30 -21.46 -5.60 27.69
N LYS A 31 -21.86 -4.54 28.43
CA LYS A 31 -21.25 -4.13 29.70
C LYS A 31 -21.21 -5.26 30.75
N LYS A 32 -22.20 -6.17 30.75
CA LYS A 32 -22.26 -7.30 31.70
C LYS A 32 -21.17 -8.33 31.37
N LEU A 33 -20.96 -8.63 30.09
CA LEU A 33 -19.87 -9.51 29.66
C LEU A 33 -18.51 -8.87 29.92
N GLN A 34 -18.33 -7.56 29.61
CA GLN A 34 -17.10 -6.82 29.92
C GLN A 34 -16.71 -6.98 31.39
N LYS A 35 -17.67 -6.79 32.30
CA LYS A 35 -17.44 -6.94 33.75
C LYS A 35 -17.08 -8.36 34.14
N SER A 36 -17.76 -9.37 33.59
CA SER A 36 -17.53 -10.79 33.93
C SER A 36 -16.22 -11.35 33.39
N THR A 37 -15.76 -10.85 32.24
CA THR A 37 -14.49 -11.28 31.58
C THR A 37 -13.31 -10.40 31.98
N LYS A 38 -13.52 -9.33 32.76
CA LYS A 38 -12.53 -8.30 33.06
C LYS A 38 -11.92 -7.63 31.81
N THR A 39 -12.66 -7.66 30.70
CA THR A 39 -12.21 -7.09 29.41
C THR A 39 -12.87 -5.73 29.22
N SER A 40 -12.09 -4.76 28.82
CA SER A 40 -12.56 -3.36 28.64
C SER A 40 -12.75 -3.02 27.16
N ILE A 41 -13.39 -1.88 26.91
CA ILE A 41 -13.47 -1.29 25.56
C ILE A 41 -12.06 -0.90 25.03
N ASN A 42 -11.10 -0.66 25.94
CA ASN A 42 -9.71 -0.36 25.58
C ASN A 42 -9.01 -1.60 25.05
N ASP A 43 -9.29 -2.79 25.60
CA ASP A 43 -8.78 -4.06 25.06
C ASP A 43 -9.28 -4.28 23.64
N TYR A 44 -10.57 -4.00 23.39
CA TYR A 44 -11.14 -4.03 22.03
C TYR A 44 -10.45 -3.02 21.11
N LYS A 45 -10.23 -1.78 21.56
CA LYS A 45 -9.51 -0.76 20.78
C LYS A 45 -8.08 -1.21 20.48
N SER A 46 -7.37 -1.72 21.49
CA SER A 46 -5.98 -2.19 21.32
C SER A 46 -5.87 -3.33 20.30
N PHE A 47 -6.93 -4.16 20.18
CA PHE A 47 -6.95 -5.25 19.20
C PHE A 47 -7.00 -4.76 17.76
N HIS A 48 -7.68 -3.65 17.48
CA HIS A 48 -7.84 -3.11 16.14
C HIS A 48 -6.79 -2.07 15.74
N ASN A 49 -5.76 -1.87 16.56
CA ASN A 49 -4.68 -0.93 16.27
C ASN A 49 -3.83 -1.40 15.07
N ILE A 50 -3.23 -0.44 14.39
CA ILE A 50 -2.14 -0.69 13.44
C ILE A 50 -0.83 -0.64 14.24
N LYS A 51 0.02 -1.66 14.10
CA LYS A 51 1.36 -1.67 14.69
C LYS A 51 2.42 -1.72 13.60
N ILE A 52 3.41 -0.85 13.72
CA ILE A 52 4.46 -0.65 12.74
C ILE A 52 5.80 -0.68 13.45
N GLU A 53 6.77 -1.36 12.85
CA GLU A 53 8.18 -1.27 13.22
C GLU A 53 8.95 -0.64 12.06
N LEU A 54 9.77 0.35 12.37
CA LEU A 54 10.62 1.05 11.42
C LEU A 54 12.08 0.82 11.79
N ILE A 55 12.91 0.60 10.79
CA ILE A 55 14.36 0.56 10.92
C ILE A 55 14.92 1.76 10.15
N PRO A 56 15.55 2.72 10.83
CA PRO A 56 16.18 3.86 10.17
C PRO A 56 17.45 3.43 9.41
N THR A 57 17.93 4.29 8.53
CA THR A 57 19.26 4.16 7.91
C THR A 57 20.35 4.45 8.95
N ASP A 58 21.55 3.93 8.75
CA ASP A 58 22.68 4.16 9.70
C ASP A 58 23.16 5.62 9.72
N ASN A 59 22.78 6.42 8.74
CA ASN A 59 23.22 7.81 8.52
C ASN A 59 22.09 8.84 8.61
N PHE A 60 21.02 8.54 9.35
CA PHE A 60 19.96 9.53 9.60
C PHE A 60 20.53 10.75 10.36
N LYS A 61 19.87 11.90 10.18
CA LYS A 61 20.28 13.18 10.74
C LYS A 61 19.25 13.75 11.70
N VAL A 62 19.70 14.63 12.58
CA VAL A 62 18.79 15.47 13.37
C VAL A 62 17.86 16.24 12.43
N GLY A 63 16.58 16.21 12.71
CA GLY A 63 15.55 16.82 11.89
C GLY A 63 14.96 15.90 10.82
N ASP A 64 15.56 14.72 10.53
CA ASP A 64 14.96 13.76 9.62
C ASP A 64 13.62 13.26 10.16
N ILE A 65 12.60 13.32 9.32
CA ILE A 65 11.24 12.87 9.64
C ILE A 65 11.14 11.37 9.37
N PHE A 66 10.67 10.60 10.36
CA PHE A 66 10.45 9.16 10.22
C PHE A 66 8.97 8.76 10.09
N ILE A 67 8.05 9.68 10.36
CA ILE A 67 6.60 9.50 10.15
C ILE A 67 5.91 10.87 10.03
N ASN A 68 4.84 10.96 9.26
CA ASN A 68 4.00 12.16 9.24
C ASN A 68 2.76 11.94 10.12
N PHE A 69 2.39 12.93 10.91
CA PHE A 69 1.12 12.95 11.60
C PHE A 69 0.01 13.29 10.59
N ILE A 70 -0.84 12.31 10.28
CA ILE A 70 -1.93 12.41 9.29
C ILE A 70 -3.29 12.70 9.93
N ASP A 71 -3.34 12.71 11.26
CA ASP A 71 -4.50 12.95 12.11
C ASP A 71 -4.03 13.59 13.41
N GLU A 72 -4.85 13.63 14.44
CA GLU A 72 -4.44 14.13 15.75
C GLU A 72 -3.22 13.36 16.28
N ARG A 73 -2.22 14.09 16.80
CA ARG A 73 -1.00 13.51 17.40
C ARG A 73 -1.30 12.49 18.51
N SER A 74 -2.43 12.67 19.20
CA SER A 74 -2.90 11.76 20.26
C SER A 74 -3.19 10.34 19.77
N SER A 75 -3.38 10.14 18.46
CA SER A 75 -3.61 8.83 17.86
C SER A 75 -2.31 8.04 17.57
N PHE A 76 -1.14 8.64 17.83
CA PHE A 76 0.17 8.04 17.58
C PHE A 76 0.90 7.77 18.88
N HIS A 77 1.28 6.52 19.10
CA HIS A 77 2.11 6.07 20.22
C HIS A 77 3.44 5.60 19.67
N ILE A 78 4.53 6.33 19.93
CA ILE A 78 5.85 6.13 19.33
C ILE A 78 6.86 5.81 20.42
N PHE A 79 7.66 4.78 20.22
CA PHE A 79 8.68 4.31 21.15
C PHE A 79 9.97 3.98 20.40
N PHE A 80 11.14 4.32 20.98
CA PHE A 80 12.43 3.97 20.42
C PHE A 80 12.99 2.72 21.10
N ASP A 81 13.54 1.82 20.30
CA ASP A 81 14.15 0.56 20.73
C ASP A 81 13.25 -0.23 21.73
N ASN A 82 13.77 -0.57 22.91
CA ASN A 82 13.03 -1.25 23.96
C ASN A 82 12.53 -0.31 25.06
N SER A 83 12.62 1.02 24.84
CA SER A 83 12.13 1.99 25.82
C SER A 83 10.60 1.97 25.90
N ASP A 84 10.06 2.13 27.10
CA ASP A 84 8.63 2.35 27.34
C ASP A 84 8.29 3.85 27.43
N GLU A 85 9.29 4.72 27.26
CA GLU A 85 9.08 6.16 27.19
C GLU A 85 8.48 6.55 25.84
N GLU A 86 7.31 7.15 25.86
CA GLU A 86 6.59 7.56 24.67
C GLU A 86 7.15 8.86 24.08
N ILE A 87 7.49 8.82 22.80
CA ILE A 87 8.02 9.97 22.05
C ILE A 87 6.86 10.71 21.40
N LYS A 88 6.80 12.03 21.58
CA LYS A 88 5.75 12.90 21.00
C LYS A 88 6.18 13.63 19.73
N LEU A 89 7.35 13.29 19.19
CA LEU A 89 7.95 13.89 18.00
C LEU A 89 7.92 12.88 16.86
N ASN A 90 7.96 13.38 15.63
CA ASN A 90 7.98 12.59 14.41
C ASN A 90 9.31 12.72 13.64
N TYR A 91 10.31 13.30 14.26
CA TYR A 91 11.65 13.52 13.72
C TYR A 91 12.72 13.23 14.78
N PHE A 92 13.95 12.94 14.33
CA PHE A 92 15.08 12.69 15.22
C PHE A 92 15.61 13.99 15.83
N THR A 93 15.79 14.00 17.15
CA THR A 93 16.33 15.16 17.91
C THR A 93 17.79 14.99 18.28
N LYS A 94 18.32 13.78 18.24
CA LYS A 94 19.71 13.44 18.57
C LYS A 94 20.23 12.40 17.59
N ILE A 95 21.55 12.36 17.39
CA ILE A 95 22.27 11.33 16.63
C ILE A 95 22.67 10.19 17.59
N GLU A 96 21.73 9.68 18.34
CA GLU A 96 21.93 8.45 19.12
C GLU A 96 21.60 7.25 18.22
N LYS A 97 22.28 6.12 18.44
CA LYS A 97 22.04 4.92 17.65
C LYS A 97 20.66 4.35 17.99
N ILE A 98 19.64 4.76 17.22
CA ILE A 98 18.30 4.20 17.27
C ILE A 98 18.26 3.04 16.28
N SER A 99 18.03 1.83 16.76
CA SER A 99 17.96 0.63 15.93
C SER A 99 16.56 0.31 15.44
N LYS A 100 15.54 0.74 16.19
CA LYS A 100 14.13 0.46 15.88
C LYS A 100 13.21 1.55 16.42
N ILE A 101 12.15 1.84 15.65
CA ILE A 101 11.04 2.69 16.09
C ILE A 101 9.77 1.82 16.09
N ARG A 102 9.08 1.76 17.22
CA ARG A 102 7.79 1.07 17.35
C ARG A 102 6.68 2.09 17.38
N ILE A 103 5.67 1.89 16.53
CA ILE A 103 4.53 2.80 16.41
C ILE A 103 3.24 2.00 16.55
N THR A 104 2.33 2.53 17.33
CA THR A 104 0.94 2.05 17.39
C THR A 104 0.02 3.18 17.01
N LEU A 105 -0.90 2.92 16.07
CA LEU A 105 -1.92 3.86 15.63
C LEU A 105 -3.28 3.40 16.13
N ASP A 106 -4.08 4.33 16.59
CA ASP A 106 -5.42 4.08 17.10
C ASP A 106 -6.42 3.67 16.01
N THR A 107 -7.55 3.09 16.44
CA THR A 107 -8.56 2.47 15.57
C THR A 107 -9.39 3.43 14.73
N ASN A 108 -9.38 4.72 15.05
CA ASN A 108 -10.28 5.69 14.41
C ASN A 108 -9.74 6.27 13.09
N ILE A 109 -8.52 5.91 12.71
CA ILE A 109 -7.87 6.42 11.50
C ILE A 109 -8.58 5.85 10.27
N LYS A 110 -8.98 6.72 9.34
CA LYS A 110 -9.66 6.38 8.08
C LYS A 110 -8.76 6.51 6.86
N SER A 111 -7.69 7.27 6.96
CA SER A 111 -6.71 7.49 5.90
C SER A 111 -5.30 7.29 6.42
N LEU A 112 -4.44 6.68 5.63
CA LEU A 112 -3.00 6.60 5.83
C LEU A 112 -2.26 7.38 4.74
N ARG A 113 -2.98 8.28 4.04
CA ARG A 113 -2.39 9.11 2.98
C ARG A 113 -1.17 9.86 3.50
N GLY A 114 -0.04 9.66 2.83
CA GLY A 114 1.20 10.36 3.13
C GLY A 114 1.88 9.99 4.46
N LEU A 115 1.48 8.90 5.15
CA LEU A 115 2.00 8.53 6.48
C LEU A 115 3.54 8.51 6.52
N PHE A 116 4.20 8.02 5.49
CA PHE A 116 5.66 7.98 5.36
C PHE A 116 6.18 8.83 4.19
N LYS A 117 5.36 9.76 3.68
CA LYS A 117 5.75 10.63 2.57
C LYS A 117 7.05 11.37 2.90
N GLU A 118 8.06 11.25 1.99
CA GLU A 118 9.39 11.87 2.10
C GLU A 118 10.21 11.44 3.34
N CYS A 119 9.86 10.30 3.99
CA CYS A 119 10.65 9.74 5.09
C CYS A 119 11.90 9.04 4.53
N LYS A 120 12.90 9.84 4.11
CA LYS A 120 14.13 9.39 3.42
C LYS A 120 15.10 8.65 4.32
N CYS A 121 14.95 8.78 5.64
CA CYS A 121 15.78 8.14 6.65
C CYS A 121 15.37 6.70 6.99
N LEU A 122 14.31 6.16 6.37
CA LEU A 122 13.83 4.80 6.65
C LEU A 122 14.44 3.80 5.68
N LYS A 123 15.03 2.74 6.23
CA LYS A 123 15.59 1.59 5.50
C LYS A 123 14.60 0.46 5.36
N GLU A 124 13.85 0.18 6.44
CA GLU A 124 12.89 -0.93 6.47
C GLU A 124 11.61 -0.52 7.21
N ILE A 125 10.46 -0.99 6.74
CA ILE A 125 9.13 -0.76 7.34
C ILE A 125 8.40 -2.10 7.43
N TYR A 126 7.89 -2.43 8.61
CA TYR A 126 7.13 -3.65 8.87
C TYR A 126 5.78 -3.33 9.50
N PHE A 127 4.70 -3.72 8.84
CA PHE A 127 3.38 -3.68 9.45
C PHE A 127 3.13 -4.98 10.19
N THR A 128 3.50 -5.04 11.47
CA THR A 128 3.34 -6.23 12.30
C THR A 128 1.88 -6.54 12.61
N LYS A 129 1.02 -5.52 12.56
CA LYS A 129 -0.44 -5.65 12.68
C LYS A 129 -1.14 -4.59 11.83
N PHE A 130 -2.17 -5.02 11.09
CA PHE A 130 -3.01 -4.13 10.28
C PHE A 130 -4.47 -4.64 10.30
N ASP A 131 -5.19 -4.37 11.36
CA ASP A 131 -6.58 -4.82 11.50
C ASP A 131 -7.60 -3.68 11.51
N ASN A 132 -7.31 -2.59 10.80
CA ASN A 132 -8.22 -1.46 10.64
C ASN A 132 -8.99 -1.56 9.30
N LYS A 133 -10.27 -1.93 9.39
CA LYS A 133 -11.17 -2.01 8.22
C LYS A 133 -11.70 -0.66 7.74
N ASN A 134 -11.40 0.42 8.46
CA ASN A 134 -11.94 1.75 8.14
C ASN A 134 -11.06 2.52 7.15
N ILE A 135 -9.87 2.00 6.82
CA ILE A 135 -8.95 2.66 5.90
C ILE A 135 -9.52 2.63 4.49
N THR A 136 -9.66 3.81 3.91
CA THR A 136 -10.18 4.03 2.54
C THR A 136 -9.17 4.69 1.61
N ASP A 137 -8.10 5.27 2.15
CA ASP A 137 -7.10 6.02 1.39
C ASP A 137 -5.67 5.64 1.83
N LEU A 138 -4.89 5.11 0.89
CA LEU A 138 -3.46 4.78 1.02
C LEU A 138 -2.59 5.66 0.09
N GLY A 139 -3.17 6.66 -0.56
CA GLY A 139 -2.44 7.51 -1.50
C GLY A 139 -1.18 8.12 -0.87
N GLU A 140 -0.11 8.25 -1.65
CA GLU A 140 1.15 8.88 -1.24
C GLU A 140 1.85 8.25 -0.01
N MET A 141 1.33 7.12 0.53
CA MET A 141 1.74 6.61 1.84
C MET A 141 3.25 6.38 1.96
N PHE A 142 3.90 5.89 0.92
CA PHE A 142 5.35 5.65 0.87
C PHE A 142 6.06 6.55 -0.15
N GLN A 143 5.39 7.59 -0.64
CA GLN A 143 5.96 8.51 -1.63
C GLN A 143 7.28 9.08 -1.13
N GLY A 144 8.34 8.98 -1.95
CA GLY A 144 9.64 9.59 -1.65
C GLY A 144 10.45 8.87 -0.57
N CYS A 145 10.08 7.64 -0.17
CA CYS A 145 10.90 6.79 0.69
C CYS A 145 12.10 6.23 -0.10
N ILE A 146 13.00 7.10 -0.53
CA ILE A 146 14.09 6.77 -1.48
C ILE A 146 15.10 5.75 -0.95
N SER A 147 15.28 5.67 0.37
CA SER A 147 16.21 4.75 1.03
C SER A 147 15.58 3.41 1.43
N LEU A 148 14.26 3.26 1.23
CA LEU A 148 13.52 2.07 1.63
C LEU A 148 13.94 0.86 0.79
N THR A 149 14.55 -0.14 1.45
CA THR A 149 15.02 -1.38 0.80
C THR A 149 14.12 -2.56 1.11
N LYS A 150 13.37 -2.52 2.20
CA LYS A 150 12.46 -3.58 2.61
C LYS A 150 11.15 -3.05 3.15
N LEU A 151 10.04 -3.59 2.64
CA LEU A 151 8.68 -3.22 3.02
C LEU A 151 7.83 -4.47 3.22
N ASP A 152 7.39 -4.72 4.46
CA ASP A 152 6.44 -5.79 4.77
C ASP A 152 5.02 -5.23 4.96
N ILE A 153 4.20 -5.44 3.96
CA ILE A 153 2.78 -5.10 3.91
C ILE A 153 1.90 -6.34 3.81
N SER A 154 2.43 -7.51 4.19
CA SER A 154 1.72 -8.79 4.13
C SER A 154 0.46 -8.85 4.99
N LYS A 155 0.33 -7.96 5.97
CA LYS A 155 -0.84 -7.85 6.85
C LYS A 155 -1.91 -6.89 6.34
N PHE A 156 -1.68 -6.16 5.24
CA PHE A 156 -2.63 -5.18 4.72
C PHE A 156 -3.96 -5.83 4.33
N LYS A 157 -5.05 -5.16 4.71
CA LYS A 157 -6.42 -5.49 4.33
C LYS A 157 -7.00 -4.29 3.59
N THR A 158 -6.94 -4.32 2.27
CA THR A 158 -7.24 -3.17 1.42
C THR A 158 -8.67 -3.18 0.84
N GLY A 159 -9.54 -4.09 1.27
CA GLY A 159 -10.89 -4.27 0.69
C GLY A 159 -11.85 -3.08 0.80
N ASN A 160 -11.50 -2.03 1.55
CA ASN A 160 -12.27 -0.78 1.58
C ASN A 160 -11.49 0.41 1.00
N VAL A 161 -10.28 0.18 0.50
CA VAL A 161 -9.45 1.24 -0.08
C VAL A 161 -9.98 1.62 -1.45
N THR A 162 -10.09 2.92 -1.67
CA THR A 162 -10.56 3.54 -2.93
C THR A 162 -9.47 4.31 -3.65
N LYS A 163 -8.39 4.70 -2.95
CA LYS A 163 -7.27 5.48 -3.49
C LYS A 163 -5.94 4.84 -3.17
N MET A 164 -5.12 4.65 -4.23
CA MET A 164 -3.76 4.13 -4.17
C MET A 164 -2.81 4.97 -5.05
N ASP A 165 -3.22 6.21 -5.37
CA ASP A 165 -2.44 7.13 -6.17
C ASP A 165 -1.10 7.44 -5.48
N TRP A 166 0.00 7.43 -6.23
CA TRP A 166 1.36 7.72 -5.78
C TRP A 166 1.86 6.86 -4.61
N LEU A 167 1.23 5.71 -4.34
CA LEU A 167 1.45 4.89 -3.13
C LEU A 167 2.93 4.57 -2.91
N PHE A 168 3.64 4.13 -3.96
CA PHE A 168 5.07 3.76 -3.92
C PHE A 168 5.95 4.69 -4.78
N TYR A 169 5.45 5.89 -5.12
CA TYR A 169 6.20 6.82 -5.95
C TYR A 169 7.57 7.15 -5.36
N LYS A 170 8.64 6.99 -6.17
CA LYS A 170 10.03 7.18 -5.73
C LYS A 170 10.48 6.27 -4.57
N CYS A 171 9.97 5.05 -4.47
CA CYS A 171 10.60 4.01 -3.67
C CYS A 171 11.81 3.43 -4.44
N GLU A 172 12.83 4.28 -4.66
CA GLU A 172 13.91 4.04 -5.64
C GLU A 172 14.84 2.90 -5.26
N SER A 173 14.96 2.58 -3.97
CA SER A 173 15.85 1.53 -3.45
C SER A 173 15.16 0.18 -3.24
N LEU A 174 13.85 0.10 -3.38
CA LEU A 174 13.08 -1.11 -3.13
C LEU A 174 13.38 -2.16 -4.21
N LEU A 175 13.85 -3.34 -3.79
CA LEU A 175 14.23 -4.45 -4.70
C LEU A 175 13.05 -5.37 -4.98
N GLU A 176 12.25 -5.64 -3.93
CA GLU A 176 11.10 -6.51 -3.97
C GLU A 176 9.88 -5.79 -3.39
N LEU A 177 8.74 -5.95 -4.04
CA LEU A 177 7.47 -5.38 -3.61
C LEU A 177 6.36 -6.40 -3.77
N ASN A 178 5.93 -6.99 -2.66
CA ASN A 178 4.84 -7.95 -2.66
C ASN A 178 3.50 -7.27 -2.37
N VAL A 179 2.65 -7.17 -3.39
CA VAL A 179 1.29 -6.63 -3.33
C VAL A 179 0.21 -7.68 -3.62
N SER A 180 0.57 -8.97 -3.61
CA SER A 180 -0.32 -10.08 -3.95
C SER A 180 -1.52 -10.26 -3.01
N ASN A 181 -1.48 -9.64 -1.82
CA ASN A 181 -2.58 -9.62 -0.84
C ASN A 181 -3.52 -8.40 -0.99
N PHE A 182 -3.25 -7.49 -1.93
CA PHE A 182 -4.11 -6.31 -2.13
C PHE A 182 -5.45 -6.71 -2.77
N ASN A 183 -6.53 -6.31 -2.12
CA ASN A 183 -7.86 -6.29 -2.75
C ASN A 183 -8.09 -4.88 -3.31
N THR A 184 -8.15 -4.77 -4.63
CA THR A 184 -8.29 -3.49 -5.35
C THR A 184 -9.67 -3.27 -5.93
N GLU A 185 -10.65 -4.11 -5.58
CA GLU A 185 -12.02 -4.08 -6.15
C GLU A 185 -12.69 -2.70 -6.06
N LYS A 186 -12.41 -1.92 -5.00
CA LYS A 186 -12.98 -0.59 -4.79
C LYS A 186 -12.07 0.55 -5.23
N VAL A 187 -10.88 0.25 -5.71
CA VAL A 187 -9.91 1.30 -6.10
C VAL A 187 -10.36 1.96 -7.38
N VAL A 188 -10.35 3.29 -7.38
CA VAL A 188 -10.72 4.13 -8.53
C VAL A 188 -9.55 4.91 -9.11
N ASP A 189 -8.48 5.11 -8.35
CA ASP A 189 -7.32 5.90 -8.72
C ASP A 189 -6.02 5.12 -8.40
N MET A 190 -5.25 4.82 -9.47
CA MET A 190 -3.93 4.18 -9.43
C MET A 190 -2.84 5.04 -10.08
N THR A 191 -3.11 6.37 -10.20
CA THR A 191 -2.18 7.33 -10.79
C THR A 191 -0.79 7.19 -10.16
N CYS A 192 0.23 6.99 -10.99
CA CYS A 192 1.64 6.96 -10.56
C CYS A 192 1.95 5.98 -9.42
N MET A 193 1.15 4.90 -9.22
CA MET A 193 1.25 4.01 -8.06
C MET A 193 2.66 3.44 -7.86
N PHE A 194 3.35 3.03 -8.92
CA PHE A 194 4.71 2.46 -8.89
C PHE A 194 5.75 3.36 -9.58
N LYS A 195 5.38 4.59 -9.91
CA LYS A 195 6.25 5.53 -10.63
C LYS A 195 7.60 5.70 -9.92
N HIS A 196 8.71 5.57 -10.69
CA HIS A 196 10.09 5.62 -10.17
C HIS A 196 10.43 4.52 -9.11
N CYS A 197 9.81 3.35 -9.17
CA CYS A 197 10.32 2.16 -8.47
C CYS A 197 11.50 1.58 -9.29
N LEU A 198 12.67 2.23 -9.20
CA LEU A 198 13.76 2.04 -10.14
C LEU A 198 14.37 0.64 -10.12
N LYS A 199 14.34 -0.06 -8.97
CA LYS A 199 15.01 -1.34 -8.75
C LYS A 199 14.09 -2.55 -8.68
N VAL A 200 12.78 -2.36 -8.68
CA VAL A 200 11.81 -3.46 -8.70
C VAL A 200 11.89 -4.17 -10.04
N LYS A 201 12.16 -5.49 -10.02
CA LYS A 201 12.29 -6.31 -11.23
C LYS A 201 11.03 -6.99 -11.66
N GLU A 202 10.19 -7.37 -10.72
CA GLU A 202 8.95 -8.11 -10.94
C GLU A 202 7.83 -7.57 -10.04
N LEU A 203 6.61 -7.57 -10.55
CA LEU A 203 5.38 -7.24 -9.82
C LEU A 203 4.33 -8.30 -10.14
N ASP A 204 3.86 -8.99 -9.11
CA ASP A 204 2.71 -9.87 -9.24
C ASP A 204 1.42 -9.08 -9.00
N LEU A 205 0.74 -8.73 -10.10
CA LEU A 205 -0.53 -8.01 -10.12
C LEU A 205 -1.70 -8.91 -10.52
N SER A 206 -1.51 -10.24 -10.52
CA SER A 206 -2.50 -11.21 -10.98
C SER A 206 -3.83 -11.17 -10.21
N LYS A 207 -3.83 -10.64 -8.99
CA LYS A 207 -5.02 -10.47 -8.16
C LYS A 207 -5.65 -9.06 -8.18
N PHE A 208 -5.06 -8.14 -8.94
CA PHE A 208 -5.63 -6.80 -9.05
C PHE A 208 -6.93 -6.84 -9.84
N ASN A 209 -8.00 -6.33 -9.25
CA ASN A 209 -9.25 -6.04 -9.93
C ASN A 209 -9.30 -4.55 -10.26
N THR A 210 -9.20 -4.21 -11.54
CA THR A 210 -9.15 -2.82 -12.01
C THR A 210 -10.47 -2.33 -12.62
N SER A 211 -11.55 -3.10 -12.46
CA SER A 211 -12.85 -2.81 -13.08
C SER A 211 -13.50 -1.47 -12.66
N ASN A 212 -13.01 -0.85 -11.60
CA ASN A 212 -13.47 0.46 -11.13
C ASN A 212 -12.44 1.58 -11.32
N VAL A 213 -11.24 1.26 -11.83
CA VAL A 213 -10.17 2.24 -12.01
C VAL A 213 -10.49 3.17 -13.18
N ILE A 214 -10.32 4.47 -12.95
CA ILE A 214 -10.56 5.54 -13.93
C ILE A 214 -9.24 6.15 -14.41
N ASP A 215 -8.21 6.18 -13.56
CA ASP A 215 -6.93 6.79 -13.85
C ASP A 215 -5.76 5.82 -13.58
N MET A 216 -4.95 5.57 -14.64
CA MET A 216 -3.73 4.76 -14.62
C MET A 216 -2.51 5.54 -15.13
N LYS A 217 -2.61 6.89 -15.21
CA LYS A 217 -1.55 7.76 -15.68
C LYS A 217 -0.23 7.48 -14.98
N GLY A 218 0.81 7.22 -15.78
CA GLY A 218 2.18 6.99 -15.30
C GLY A 218 2.33 5.88 -14.26
N MET A 219 1.41 4.88 -14.21
CA MET A 219 1.40 3.85 -13.17
C MET A 219 2.75 3.16 -13.00
N PHE A 220 3.48 2.91 -14.10
CA PHE A 220 4.81 2.27 -14.11
C PHE A 220 5.91 3.19 -14.65
N TYR A 221 5.66 4.51 -14.73
CA TYR A 221 6.61 5.48 -15.29
C TYR A 221 7.99 5.36 -14.66
N LYS A 222 9.02 5.12 -15.49
CA LYS A 222 10.42 4.91 -15.08
C LYS A 222 10.63 3.75 -14.09
N CYS A 223 9.88 2.66 -14.20
CA CYS A 223 10.24 1.39 -13.56
C CYS A 223 11.36 0.73 -14.36
N GLN A 224 12.58 1.29 -14.26
CA GLN A 224 13.70 0.98 -15.16
C GLN A 224 14.18 -0.47 -15.11
N SER A 225 14.10 -1.12 -13.95
CA SER A 225 14.54 -2.53 -13.77
C SER A 225 13.44 -3.56 -13.99
N LEU A 226 12.20 -3.13 -14.27
CA LEU A 226 11.07 -4.04 -14.47
C LEU A 226 11.26 -4.84 -15.76
N GLU A 227 11.38 -6.18 -15.65
CA GLU A 227 11.73 -7.05 -16.77
C GLU A 227 10.50 -7.67 -17.46
N LYS A 228 9.48 -8.01 -16.66
CA LYS A 228 8.24 -8.67 -17.12
C LYS A 228 7.04 -8.07 -16.41
N LEU A 229 5.93 -7.94 -17.15
CA LEU A 229 4.67 -7.47 -16.60
C LEU A 229 3.50 -8.12 -17.32
N ASP A 230 2.70 -8.88 -16.59
CA ASP A 230 1.47 -9.47 -17.10
C ASP A 230 0.26 -8.69 -16.52
N LEU A 231 -0.45 -7.99 -17.40
CA LEU A 231 -1.65 -7.22 -17.08
C LEU A 231 -2.88 -7.80 -17.81
N SER A 232 -2.83 -9.07 -18.23
CA SER A 232 -3.94 -9.73 -18.94
C SER A 232 -5.25 -9.78 -18.15
N ASN A 233 -5.16 -9.68 -16.81
CA ASN A 233 -6.32 -9.59 -15.91
C ASN A 233 -6.87 -8.16 -15.73
N PHE A 234 -6.19 -7.13 -16.25
CA PHE A 234 -6.65 -5.74 -16.10
C PHE A 234 -7.88 -5.48 -16.96
N ASN A 235 -8.93 -4.98 -16.33
CA ASN A 235 -10.09 -4.42 -17.00
C ASN A 235 -9.94 -2.91 -17.08
N THR A 236 -9.72 -2.38 -18.29
CA THR A 236 -9.49 -0.96 -18.52
C THR A 236 -10.71 -0.23 -19.12
N SER A 237 -11.88 -0.88 -19.18
CA SER A 237 -13.10 -0.34 -19.81
C SER A 237 -13.63 0.97 -19.21
N LYS A 238 -13.14 1.40 -18.04
CA LYS A 238 -13.47 2.69 -17.42
C LYS A 238 -12.31 3.67 -17.42
N VAL A 239 -11.10 3.24 -17.81
CA VAL A 239 -9.90 4.09 -17.75
C VAL A 239 -9.99 5.22 -18.78
N GLN A 240 -9.66 6.43 -18.34
CA GLN A 240 -9.67 7.65 -19.15
C GLN A 240 -8.28 8.22 -19.42
N ASP A 241 -7.30 7.94 -18.55
CA ASP A 241 -5.92 8.41 -18.71
C ASP A 241 -4.92 7.26 -18.53
N MET A 242 -4.10 7.03 -19.57
CA MET A 242 -3.00 6.06 -19.62
C MET A 242 -1.67 6.74 -20.02
N LYS A 243 -1.65 8.09 -20.01
CA LYS A 243 -0.47 8.88 -20.37
C LYS A 243 0.76 8.45 -19.56
N TRP A 244 1.90 8.24 -20.26
CA TRP A 244 3.17 7.82 -19.64
C TRP A 244 3.12 6.49 -18.89
N MET A 245 2.15 5.61 -19.11
CA MET A 245 1.93 4.44 -18.26
C MET A 245 3.17 3.56 -18.13
N PHE A 246 3.93 3.36 -19.19
CA PHE A 246 5.16 2.55 -19.24
C PHE A 246 6.39 3.35 -19.66
N ASP A 247 6.29 4.68 -19.79
CA ASP A 247 7.40 5.53 -20.21
C ASP A 247 8.63 5.31 -19.33
N GLY A 248 9.79 5.07 -19.98
CA GLY A 248 11.06 4.81 -19.31
C GLY A 248 11.21 3.44 -18.66
N CYS A 249 10.33 2.47 -18.96
CA CYS A 249 10.52 1.07 -18.56
C CYS A 249 11.59 0.38 -19.43
N SER A 250 12.85 0.82 -19.27
CA SER A 250 13.94 0.49 -20.19
C SER A 250 14.39 -0.98 -20.19
N SER A 251 14.08 -1.75 -19.13
CA SER A 251 14.37 -3.19 -19.06
C SER A 251 13.18 -4.08 -19.39
N LEU A 252 12.00 -3.50 -19.69
CA LEU A 252 10.80 -4.28 -19.92
C LEU A 252 10.87 -5.03 -21.25
N MET A 253 10.95 -6.36 -21.18
CA MET A 253 11.10 -7.24 -22.34
C MET A 253 9.80 -7.92 -22.76
N ASN A 254 8.89 -8.15 -21.79
CA ASN A 254 7.61 -8.81 -22.04
C ASN A 254 6.48 -8.05 -21.34
N LEU A 255 5.50 -7.62 -22.11
CA LEU A 255 4.31 -6.93 -21.63
C LEU A 255 3.06 -7.58 -22.24
N ASN A 256 2.14 -8.02 -21.39
CA ASN A 256 0.86 -8.58 -21.81
C ASN A 256 -0.29 -7.63 -21.45
N ILE A 257 -0.86 -6.98 -22.46
CA ILE A 257 -1.98 -6.06 -22.38
C ILE A 257 -3.11 -6.44 -23.35
N LEU A 258 -3.27 -7.74 -23.61
CA LEU A 258 -4.25 -8.26 -24.57
C LEU A 258 -5.70 -7.82 -24.31
N ASN A 259 -6.04 -7.62 -23.02
CA ASN A 259 -7.40 -7.27 -22.62
C ASN A 259 -7.62 -5.77 -22.38
N PHE A 260 -6.67 -4.93 -22.79
CA PHE A 260 -6.85 -3.48 -22.66
C PHE A 260 -7.96 -3.00 -23.61
N ASP A 261 -8.98 -2.40 -23.03
CA ASP A 261 -10.03 -1.65 -23.72
C ASP A 261 -9.69 -0.15 -23.62
N THR A 262 -9.40 0.46 -24.74
CA THR A 262 -9.03 1.87 -24.84
C THR A 262 -10.19 2.76 -25.34
N SER A 263 -11.39 2.22 -25.45
CA SER A 263 -12.56 2.93 -26.02
C SER A 263 -12.94 4.21 -25.27
N LYS A 264 -12.57 4.32 -23.98
CA LYS A 264 -12.82 5.51 -23.14
C LYS A 264 -11.57 6.32 -22.81
N VAL A 265 -10.40 5.88 -23.29
CA VAL A 265 -9.14 6.58 -22.99
C VAL A 265 -9.08 7.90 -23.77
N LEU A 266 -8.83 8.98 -23.05
CA LEU A 266 -8.74 10.33 -23.59
C LEU A 266 -7.27 10.76 -23.82
N ASP A 267 -6.33 10.20 -23.05
CA ASP A 267 -4.91 10.49 -23.20
C ASP A 267 -4.07 9.23 -22.98
N MET A 268 -3.28 8.82 -23.99
CA MET A 268 -2.30 7.74 -23.92
C MET A 268 -0.94 8.15 -24.51
N ARG A 269 -0.69 9.47 -24.61
CA ARG A 269 0.56 9.99 -25.17
C ARG A 269 1.76 9.50 -24.35
N TRP A 270 2.85 9.22 -25.05
CA TRP A 270 4.12 8.76 -24.48
C TRP A 270 3.99 7.48 -23.64
N MET A 271 2.99 6.64 -23.92
CA MET A 271 2.74 5.43 -23.13
C MET A 271 3.95 4.48 -23.08
N PHE A 272 4.75 4.43 -24.16
CA PHE A 272 5.92 3.56 -24.31
C PHE A 272 7.21 4.32 -24.58
N GLU A 273 7.26 5.63 -24.40
CA GLU A 273 8.46 6.44 -24.55
C GLU A 273 9.61 5.86 -23.70
N GLY A 274 10.83 5.75 -24.25
CA GLY A 274 11.98 5.24 -23.48
C GLY A 274 11.88 3.78 -23.02
N CYS A 275 10.95 2.98 -23.52
CA CYS A 275 10.96 1.53 -23.35
C CYS A 275 12.07 0.88 -24.15
N SER A 276 12.41 -0.39 -23.78
CA SER A 276 13.35 -1.19 -24.58
C SER A 276 12.84 -1.37 -26.00
N PRO A 277 13.67 -1.15 -27.03
CA PRO A 277 13.30 -1.46 -28.43
C PRO A 277 13.06 -2.95 -28.68
N LEU A 278 13.46 -3.83 -27.75
CA LEU A 278 13.25 -5.27 -27.83
C LEU A 278 12.01 -5.75 -27.08
N ILE A 279 11.16 -4.82 -26.62
CA ILE A 279 9.95 -5.20 -25.88
C ILE A 279 8.99 -6.02 -26.76
N ASN A 280 8.55 -7.16 -26.23
CA ASN A 280 7.50 -7.97 -26.82
C ASN A 280 6.16 -7.58 -26.17
N VAL A 281 5.32 -6.84 -26.89
CA VAL A 281 4.01 -6.39 -26.42
C VAL A 281 2.92 -7.26 -27.03
N LYS A 282 2.20 -7.99 -26.18
CA LYS A 282 0.96 -8.67 -26.57
C LYS A 282 -0.22 -7.71 -26.46
N VAL A 283 -0.79 -7.30 -27.58
CA VAL A 283 -1.84 -6.29 -27.67
C VAL A 283 -3.01 -6.77 -28.54
N SER A 284 -4.22 -6.36 -28.23
CA SER A 284 -5.38 -6.52 -29.12
C SER A 284 -5.48 -5.33 -30.08
N ARG A 285 -6.02 -5.58 -31.32
CA ARG A 285 -6.10 -4.57 -32.40
C ARG A 285 -6.80 -3.23 -32.10
N PRO A 286 -7.73 -3.09 -31.11
CA PRO A 286 -8.40 -1.80 -30.84
C PRO A 286 -7.48 -0.68 -30.30
N LEU A 287 -6.27 -1.00 -29.81
CA LEU A 287 -5.30 0.02 -29.37
C LEU A 287 -4.86 1.00 -30.49
N LEU A 288 -5.20 0.71 -31.76
CA LEU A 288 -4.70 1.45 -32.92
C LEU A 288 -5.58 2.65 -33.34
N ASN A 289 -6.70 2.94 -32.67
CA ASN A 289 -7.67 3.94 -33.11
C ASN A 289 -7.60 5.30 -32.35
N GLY A 290 -6.61 5.54 -31.55
CA GLY A 290 -6.43 6.82 -30.82
C GLY A 290 -5.15 7.52 -31.24
N ASP A 291 -4.95 8.76 -30.81
CA ASP A 291 -3.73 9.59 -30.98
C ASP A 291 -2.49 8.92 -30.35
N PHE A 292 -2.15 7.74 -30.86
CA PHE A 292 -0.91 7.06 -30.59
C PHE A 292 0.19 7.90 -31.24
N ASP A 293 1.18 8.32 -30.47
CA ASP A 293 2.42 8.79 -31.06
C ASP A 293 3.13 7.60 -31.71
N PHE A 294 2.79 7.37 -32.98
CA PHE A 294 3.27 6.26 -33.79
C PHE A 294 4.80 6.28 -34.03
N GLU A 295 5.48 7.41 -33.85
CA GLU A 295 6.92 7.47 -34.01
C GLU A 295 7.66 6.65 -32.93
N SER A 296 7.16 6.69 -31.68
CA SER A 296 7.70 5.84 -30.61
C SER A 296 7.16 4.40 -30.62
N ALA A 297 5.95 4.17 -31.16
CA ALA A 297 5.32 2.85 -31.19
C ALA A 297 5.59 2.06 -32.49
N SER A 298 5.98 2.69 -33.59
CA SER A 298 6.24 2.02 -34.88
C SER A 298 7.37 0.98 -34.81
N LEU A 299 8.26 1.08 -33.84
CA LEU A 299 9.29 0.08 -33.56
C LEU A 299 8.75 -1.22 -32.94
N PHE A 300 7.52 -1.22 -32.40
CA PHE A 300 6.98 -2.32 -31.61
C PHE A 300 5.88 -3.14 -32.30
N LEU A 301 5.34 -2.66 -33.44
CA LEU A 301 4.18 -3.26 -34.11
C LEU A 301 4.52 -4.06 -35.38
N ASN A 302 5.79 -4.22 -35.71
CA ASN A 302 6.24 -4.90 -36.94
C ASN A 302 6.69 -6.36 -36.71
N ASN A 303 6.08 -7.09 -35.74
CA ASN A 303 6.24 -8.55 -35.68
C ASN A 303 4.91 -9.24 -35.49
#